data_ea277bbe4d63057b2ac3ee82821426b9
#
_entry.id   ea277bbe4d63057b2ac3ee82821426b9
#
_cell.length_a   1.000
_cell.length_b   1.000
_cell.length_c   1.000
_cell.angle_alpha   90.00
_cell.angle_beta   90.00
_cell.angle_gamma   90.00
#
_symmetry.space_group_name_H-M   'P 1'
#
loop_
_entity.id
_entity.type
_entity.pdbx_description
1 polymer ?
#
loop_
_entity_poly.entity_id
_entity_poly.type
_entity_poly.pdbx_seq_one_letter_code
_entity_poly.pdbx_strand_id
1 'polypeptide(L)'
;ILDSNQNISPQNLFIGQQIQIPGYVGLAYQIRRGESLWAIAQSRKISVEGILLANPNITPTSLQVGQTIKIPLRITWRVVTGKRNYDYNSLVIDIRRLQTVYPFLKISSIGNSVMGKELQEIVVGNGNKRVHFDGSFHANEWITTPIIMTFLDDYLLSLTNGNTIRGIQTTPLYEQTFLSIVPMVNPDGVDLVINGPPSDEPYRSNVIEWNKGSTNFSGWKANINGVDLNDQFPALWELERDRNPKSPGPRDYGGEAPLTQPEAIAMADLTRRRDFARVLPFHTQGQVI
;
A
#
# COMPACT_ATOMS: atom_id res chain seq x y z
N ILE A 1 25.86 -5.08 -0.21
CA ILE A 1 25.97 -4.07 0.86
C ILE A 1 27.22 -3.20 0.66
N LEU A 2 28.40 -3.78 0.45
CA LEU A 2 29.64 -3.01 0.26
C LEU A 2 29.58 -2.06 -0.93
N ASP A 3 29.06 -2.50 -2.07
CA ASP A 3 28.92 -1.66 -3.26
C ASP A 3 27.99 -0.46 -3.07
N SER A 4 27.03 -0.57 -2.13
CA SER A 4 26.11 0.51 -1.77
C SER A 4 26.62 1.39 -0.62
N ASN A 5 27.75 1.02 -0.01
CA ASN A 5 28.33 1.65 1.17
C ASN A 5 29.86 1.74 1.02
N GLN A 6 30.31 2.41 -0.03
CA GLN A 6 31.72 2.47 -0.43
C GLN A 6 32.69 2.98 0.67
N ASN A 7 32.15 3.70 1.66
CA ASN A 7 32.94 4.26 2.76
C ASN A 7 32.86 3.42 4.05
N ILE A 8 32.28 2.21 3.97
CA ILE A 8 32.11 1.34 5.14
C ILE A 8 33.03 0.12 5.06
N SER A 9 33.83 -0.09 6.09
CA SER A 9 34.63 -1.31 6.27
C SER A 9 33.81 -2.36 7.01
N PRO A 10 33.67 -3.59 6.49
CA PRO A 10 32.94 -4.68 7.16
C PRO A 10 33.51 -5.06 8.52
N GLN A 11 34.81 -4.80 8.72
CA GLN A 11 35.53 -5.11 9.96
C GLN A 11 35.35 -4.03 11.04
N ASN A 12 34.84 -2.86 10.66
CA ASN A 12 34.77 -1.68 11.54
C ASN A 12 33.34 -1.13 11.67
N LEU A 13 32.35 -2.03 11.77
CA LEU A 13 30.95 -1.63 12.03
C LEU A 13 30.76 -1.32 13.52
N PHE A 14 30.00 -0.27 13.82
CA PHE A 14 29.66 0.12 15.18
C PHE A 14 28.13 0.23 15.39
N ILE A 15 27.71 0.05 16.64
CA ILE A 15 26.30 0.11 17.02
C ILE A 15 25.72 1.50 16.69
N GLY A 16 24.60 1.54 15.99
CA GLY A 16 23.96 2.79 15.55
C GLY A 16 24.44 3.30 14.18
N GLN A 17 25.43 2.68 13.56
CA GLN A 17 25.87 3.03 12.22
C GLN A 17 24.78 2.75 11.21
N GLN A 18 24.44 3.76 10.42
CA GLN A 18 23.51 3.60 9.30
C GLN A 18 24.24 2.96 8.13
N ILE A 19 23.73 1.85 7.64
CA ILE A 19 24.18 1.20 6.41
C ILE A 19 23.03 1.14 5.41
N GLN A 20 23.35 1.43 4.16
CA GLN A 20 22.40 1.27 3.07
C GLN A 20 22.34 -0.20 2.67
N ILE A 21 21.25 -0.87 2.98
CA ILE A 21 20.98 -2.21 2.47
C ILE A 21 20.42 -2.02 1.05
N PRO A 22 21.17 -2.42 0.00
CA PRO A 22 20.66 -2.28 -1.35
C PRO A 22 19.39 -3.11 -1.47
N GLY A 23 18.36 -2.47 -1.99
CA GLY A 23 17.12 -3.14 -2.34
C GLY A 23 17.29 -4.00 -3.60
N TYR A 24 16.19 -4.20 -4.29
CA TYR A 24 16.08 -5.01 -5.50
C TYR A 24 16.99 -4.56 -6.66
N VAL A 25 17.54 -3.37 -6.66
CA VAL A 25 18.45 -2.83 -7.67
C VAL A 25 19.84 -3.43 -7.49
N GLY A 26 20.09 -4.53 -8.15
CA GLY A 26 21.28 -5.35 -8.01
C GLY A 26 22.52 -4.88 -8.78
N LEU A 27 23.43 -5.83 -8.97
CA LEU A 27 24.75 -5.64 -9.59
C LEU A 27 24.64 -5.53 -11.11
N ALA A 28 25.46 -4.69 -11.71
CA ALA A 28 25.67 -4.70 -13.16
C ALA A 28 26.31 -6.05 -13.57
N TYR A 29 25.75 -6.69 -14.58
CA TYR A 29 26.19 -7.98 -15.08
C TYR A 29 26.27 -7.96 -16.60
N GLN A 30 27.40 -8.39 -17.16
CA GLN A 30 27.54 -8.55 -18.60
C GLN A 30 27.18 -9.96 -19.02
N ILE A 31 26.25 -10.06 -19.98
CA ILE A 31 25.79 -11.33 -20.54
C ILE A 31 26.94 -12.01 -21.30
N ARG A 32 27.18 -13.26 -20.97
CA ARG A 32 28.22 -14.09 -21.61
C ARG A 32 27.62 -14.92 -22.72
N ARG A 33 28.50 -15.42 -23.62
CA ARG A 33 28.09 -16.31 -24.72
C ARG A 33 27.41 -17.57 -24.16
N GLY A 34 26.21 -17.85 -24.67
CA GLY A 34 25.42 -19.02 -24.28
C GLY A 34 24.56 -18.87 -23.02
N GLU A 35 24.58 -17.69 -22.39
CA GLU A 35 23.69 -17.43 -21.23
C GLU A 35 22.30 -17.03 -21.69
N SER A 36 21.32 -17.40 -20.89
CA SER A 36 19.92 -16.97 -20.98
C SER A 36 19.49 -16.34 -19.68
N LEU A 37 18.43 -15.50 -19.71
CA LEU A 37 17.85 -14.95 -18.46
C LEU A 37 17.44 -16.06 -17.51
N TRP A 38 16.96 -17.19 -18.03
CA TRP A 38 16.58 -18.33 -17.20
C TRP A 38 17.80 -18.92 -16.46
N ALA A 39 18.91 -19.17 -17.16
CA ALA A 39 20.14 -19.72 -16.55
C ALA A 39 20.72 -18.76 -15.50
N ILE A 40 20.73 -17.45 -15.79
CA ILE A 40 21.17 -16.42 -14.86
C ILE A 40 20.26 -16.39 -13.63
N ALA A 41 18.93 -16.40 -13.82
CA ALA A 41 17.94 -16.39 -12.74
C ALA A 41 18.12 -17.60 -11.80
N GLN A 42 18.25 -18.81 -12.37
CA GLN A 42 18.48 -20.04 -11.60
C GLN A 42 19.78 -19.97 -10.77
N SER A 43 20.88 -19.50 -11.38
CA SER A 43 22.16 -19.39 -10.67
C SER A 43 22.13 -18.41 -9.50
N ARG A 44 21.23 -17.44 -9.54
CA ARG A 44 21.08 -16.39 -8.50
C ARG A 44 19.89 -16.65 -7.56
N LYS A 45 19.12 -17.73 -7.79
CA LYS A 45 17.92 -18.10 -7.03
C LYS A 45 16.89 -16.97 -6.99
N ILE A 46 16.68 -16.32 -8.13
CA ILE A 46 15.67 -15.28 -8.37
C ILE A 46 14.78 -15.69 -9.55
N SER A 47 13.70 -15.00 -9.80
CA SER A 47 12.85 -15.23 -10.98
C SER A 47 13.39 -14.50 -12.22
N VAL A 48 13.04 -14.99 -13.40
CA VAL A 48 13.26 -14.27 -14.68
C VAL A 48 12.51 -12.94 -14.63
N GLU A 49 11.28 -12.94 -14.11
CA GLU A 49 10.47 -11.75 -13.91
C GLU A 49 11.21 -10.73 -13.04
N GLY A 50 11.87 -11.21 -11.99
CA GLY A 50 12.71 -10.37 -11.16
C GLY A 50 13.79 -9.62 -11.94
N ILE A 51 14.45 -10.29 -12.88
CA ILE A 51 15.45 -9.66 -13.75
C ILE A 51 14.78 -8.66 -14.70
N LEU A 52 13.63 -9.00 -15.29
CA LEU A 52 12.90 -8.12 -16.21
C LEU A 52 12.40 -6.85 -15.51
N LEU A 53 11.89 -6.97 -14.30
CA LEU A 53 11.47 -5.82 -13.47
C LEU A 53 12.62 -4.85 -13.16
N ALA A 54 13.83 -5.37 -12.99
CA ALA A 54 15.04 -4.55 -12.82
C ALA A 54 15.57 -3.96 -14.15
N ASN A 55 15.06 -4.43 -15.28
CA ASN A 55 15.52 -4.06 -16.62
C ASN A 55 14.33 -3.88 -17.59
N PRO A 56 13.50 -2.85 -17.44
CA PRO A 56 12.25 -2.70 -18.19
C PRO A 56 12.44 -2.56 -19.70
N ASN A 57 13.67 -2.30 -20.17
CA ASN A 57 14.00 -2.09 -21.57
C ASN A 57 14.53 -3.36 -22.27
N ILE A 58 14.52 -4.53 -21.61
CA ILE A 58 14.97 -5.79 -22.22
C ILE A 58 13.81 -6.77 -22.38
N THR A 59 13.92 -7.61 -23.41
CA THR A 59 13.05 -8.77 -23.59
C THR A 59 13.86 -10.05 -23.53
N PRO A 60 13.30 -11.19 -23.09
CA PRO A 60 14.03 -12.46 -23.00
C PRO A 60 14.66 -12.92 -24.31
N THR A 61 14.06 -12.52 -25.43
CA THR A 61 14.46 -12.93 -26.79
C THR A 61 15.48 -12.00 -27.46
N SER A 62 15.77 -10.83 -26.86
CA SER A 62 16.63 -9.80 -27.46
C SER A 62 17.98 -9.62 -26.75
N LEU A 63 18.43 -10.61 -26.01
CA LEU A 63 19.71 -10.56 -25.29
C LEU A 63 20.90 -10.62 -26.23
N GLN A 64 21.88 -9.75 -25.96
CA GLN A 64 23.14 -9.72 -26.73
C GLN A 64 24.32 -10.03 -25.81
N VAL A 65 25.29 -10.76 -26.33
CA VAL A 65 26.59 -11.02 -25.65
C VAL A 65 27.28 -9.67 -25.39
N GLY A 66 27.75 -9.47 -24.17
CA GLY A 66 28.35 -8.21 -23.74
C GLY A 66 27.35 -7.15 -23.28
N GLN A 67 26.04 -7.35 -23.47
CA GLN A 67 25.02 -6.46 -22.95
C GLN A 67 25.08 -6.43 -21.43
N THR A 68 25.03 -5.22 -20.84
CA THR A 68 24.98 -5.04 -19.39
C THR A 68 23.54 -4.99 -18.94
N ILE A 69 23.20 -5.86 -17.99
CA ILE A 69 21.90 -5.91 -17.31
C ILE A 69 22.08 -5.74 -15.79
N LYS A 70 21.02 -5.37 -15.09
CA LYS A 70 20.99 -5.36 -13.63
C LYS A 70 20.48 -6.71 -13.13
N ILE A 71 21.25 -7.40 -12.30
CA ILE A 71 20.80 -8.60 -11.61
C ILE A 71 20.33 -8.19 -10.23
N PRO A 72 19.02 -8.29 -9.91
CA PRO A 72 18.51 -7.90 -8.59
C PRO A 72 19.08 -8.80 -7.49
N LEU A 73 19.21 -8.25 -6.30
CA LEU A 73 19.55 -9.03 -5.13
C LEU A 73 18.33 -9.83 -4.68
N ARG A 74 18.57 -11.06 -4.27
CA ARG A 74 17.51 -11.90 -3.70
C ARG A 74 17.07 -11.34 -2.35
N ILE A 75 15.80 -11.00 -2.22
CA ILE A 75 15.17 -10.61 -0.96
C ILE A 75 14.61 -11.87 -0.31
N THR A 76 14.90 -12.09 0.97
CA THR A 76 14.47 -13.29 1.72
C THR A 76 13.76 -12.96 3.03
N TRP A 77 13.49 -11.68 3.29
CA TRP A 77 12.81 -11.20 4.50
C TRP A 77 11.64 -10.31 4.12
N ARG A 78 10.67 -10.24 5.01
CA ARG A 78 9.56 -9.29 4.89
C ARG A 78 10.01 -7.88 5.27
N VAL A 79 9.64 -6.90 4.48
CA VAL A 79 9.83 -5.47 4.73
C VAL A 79 8.80 -4.97 5.72
N VAL A 80 7.55 -5.45 5.57
CA VAL A 80 6.41 -5.10 6.41
C VAL A 80 6.18 -6.19 7.46
N THR A 81 6.19 -5.82 8.73
CA THR A 81 5.98 -6.78 9.82
C THR A 81 4.54 -6.84 10.35
N GLY A 82 3.77 -5.76 10.18
CA GLY A 82 2.38 -5.65 10.65
C GLY A 82 2.17 -5.75 12.16
N LYS A 83 3.24 -5.78 12.96
CA LYS A 83 3.20 -6.09 14.41
C LYS A 83 3.20 -4.84 15.30
N ARG A 84 2.40 -3.82 14.99
CA ARG A 84 2.29 -2.60 15.78
C ARG A 84 0.94 -1.94 15.58
N ASN A 85 0.60 -0.98 16.41
CA ASN A 85 -0.46 -0.04 16.08
C ASN A 85 -0.07 0.67 14.78
N TYR A 86 -0.92 0.57 13.77
CA TYR A 86 -0.55 0.91 12.40
C TYR A 86 -1.20 2.22 11.99
N ASP A 87 -0.62 3.31 12.46
CA ASP A 87 -1.01 4.68 12.16
C ASP A 87 -0.54 5.13 10.76
N TYR A 88 -0.91 6.35 10.36
CA TYR A 88 -0.52 6.90 9.07
C TYR A 88 1.01 6.99 8.89
N ASN A 89 1.74 7.37 9.93
CA ASN A 89 3.20 7.41 9.87
C ASN A 89 3.81 6.02 9.64
N SER A 90 3.25 5.00 10.25
CA SER A 90 3.64 3.59 10.02
C SER A 90 3.46 3.18 8.57
N LEU A 91 2.32 3.55 7.95
CA LEU A 91 2.05 3.30 6.54
C LEU A 91 3.08 3.99 5.63
N VAL A 92 3.32 5.30 5.83
CA VAL A 92 4.27 6.07 5.03
C VAL A 92 5.69 5.49 5.10
N ILE A 93 6.11 5.08 6.30
CA ILE A 93 7.42 4.43 6.49
C ILE A 93 7.50 3.11 5.70
N ASP A 94 6.48 2.25 5.81
CA ASP A 94 6.51 0.95 5.14
C ASP A 94 6.38 1.08 3.62
N ILE A 95 5.60 2.04 3.10
CA ILE A 95 5.56 2.34 1.66
C ILE A 95 6.95 2.76 1.14
N ARG A 96 7.63 3.67 1.84
CA ARG A 96 8.99 4.10 1.47
C ARG A 96 9.99 2.94 1.50
N ARG A 97 9.89 2.05 2.49
CA ARG A 97 10.71 0.85 2.59
C ARG A 97 10.44 -0.10 1.43
N LEU A 98 9.17 -0.39 1.13
CA LEU A 98 8.79 -1.23 0.00
C LEU A 98 9.30 -0.64 -1.33
N GLN A 99 9.16 0.67 -1.53
CA GLN A 99 9.66 1.33 -2.74
C GLN A 99 11.20 1.29 -2.85
N THR A 100 11.90 1.36 -1.71
CA THR A 100 13.36 1.22 -1.68
C THR A 100 13.78 -0.20 -2.05
N VAL A 101 13.07 -1.22 -1.54
CA VAL A 101 13.37 -2.63 -1.83
C VAL A 101 12.88 -3.03 -3.21
N TYR A 102 11.72 -2.55 -3.65
CA TYR A 102 11.06 -2.87 -4.92
C TYR A 102 10.80 -1.60 -5.74
N PRO A 103 11.83 -1.03 -6.39
CA PRO A 103 11.73 0.27 -7.07
C PRO A 103 10.82 0.27 -8.31
N PHE A 104 10.33 -0.88 -8.75
CA PHE A 104 9.34 -1.00 -9.81
C PHE A 104 7.90 -0.71 -9.36
N LEU A 105 7.66 -0.56 -8.05
CA LEU A 105 6.37 -0.15 -7.53
C LEU A 105 6.04 1.26 -7.99
N LYS A 106 4.82 1.42 -8.51
CA LYS A 106 4.28 2.74 -8.87
C LYS A 106 3.45 3.23 -7.70
N ILE A 107 3.86 4.36 -7.13
CA ILE A 107 3.19 4.99 -6.00
C ILE A 107 2.79 6.40 -6.43
N SER A 108 1.54 6.75 -6.20
CA SER A 108 1.01 8.08 -6.51
C SER A 108 -0.02 8.51 -5.46
N SER A 109 -0.13 9.80 -5.24
CA SER A 109 -1.25 10.36 -4.48
C SER A 109 -2.51 10.38 -5.34
N ILE A 110 -3.64 10.01 -4.76
CA ILE A 110 -4.97 10.12 -5.39
C ILE A 110 -5.76 11.31 -4.86
N GLY A 111 -5.28 11.96 -3.82
CA GLY A 111 -5.89 13.06 -3.11
C GLY A 111 -5.36 13.17 -1.68
N ASN A 112 -6.00 14.01 -0.89
CA ASN A 112 -5.63 14.22 0.51
C ASN A 112 -6.85 14.00 1.41
N SER A 113 -6.60 13.65 2.67
CA SER A 113 -7.60 13.66 3.73
C SER A 113 -7.99 15.09 4.13
N VAL A 114 -8.97 15.22 5.01
CA VAL A 114 -9.39 16.52 5.58
C VAL A 114 -8.21 17.29 6.18
N MET A 115 -7.31 16.61 6.91
CA MET A 115 -6.13 17.23 7.53
C MET A 115 -4.89 17.24 6.62
N GLY A 116 -5.06 16.97 5.32
CA GLY A 116 -3.99 17.12 4.32
C GLY A 116 -3.04 15.93 4.21
N LYS A 117 -3.33 14.77 4.82
CA LYS A 117 -2.52 13.56 4.64
C LYS A 117 -2.79 12.95 3.27
N GLU A 118 -1.73 12.58 2.57
CA GLU A 118 -1.85 11.98 1.23
C GLU A 118 -2.52 10.60 1.28
N LEU A 119 -3.50 10.39 0.39
CA LEU A 119 -4.06 9.09 0.10
C LEU A 119 -3.25 8.44 -1.01
N GLN A 120 -2.47 7.43 -0.66
CA GLN A 120 -1.50 6.83 -1.58
C GLN A 120 -2.07 5.60 -2.28
N GLU A 121 -2.02 5.60 -3.62
CA GLU A 121 -2.25 4.43 -4.45
C GLU A 121 -0.92 3.72 -4.72
N ILE A 122 -0.86 2.42 -4.46
CA ILE A 122 0.24 1.54 -4.82
C ILE A 122 -0.24 0.65 -5.96
N VAL A 123 0.49 0.65 -7.08
CA VAL A 123 0.16 -0.18 -8.24
C VAL A 123 1.21 -1.24 -8.48
N VAL A 124 0.75 -2.47 -8.66
CA VAL A 124 1.54 -3.65 -8.97
C VAL A 124 0.89 -4.42 -10.11
N GLY A 125 1.71 -4.89 -11.04
CA GLY A 125 1.23 -5.61 -12.23
C GLY A 125 1.04 -4.70 -13.44
N ASN A 126 0.97 -5.31 -14.62
CA ASN A 126 0.89 -4.63 -15.91
C ASN A 126 -0.19 -5.21 -16.83
N GLY A 127 -1.03 -6.10 -16.30
CA GLY A 127 -2.11 -6.75 -17.04
C GLY A 127 -3.35 -5.88 -17.25
N ASN A 128 -4.31 -6.44 -17.96
CA ASN A 128 -5.54 -5.74 -18.32
C ASN A 128 -6.66 -5.93 -17.30
N LYS A 129 -6.58 -6.94 -16.43
CA LYS A 129 -7.59 -7.20 -15.41
C LYS A 129 -7.36 -6.27 -14.22
N ARG A 130 -8.14 -5.20 -14.14
CA ARG A 130 -8.00 -4.17 -13.11
C ARG A 130 -8.73 -4.58 -11.85
N VAL A 131 -7.99 -4.72 -10.77
CA VAL A 131 -8.49 -5.08 -9.44
C VAL A 131 -8.05 -4.02 -8.44
N HIS A 132 -8.93 -3.68 -7.51
CA HIS A 132 -8.64 -2.69 -6.48
C HIS A 132 -8.86 -3.28 -5.09
N PHE A 133 -7.92 -2.99 -4.19
CA PHE A 133 -8.02 -3.26 -2.76
C PHE A 133 -7.91 -1.95 -1.99
N ASP A 134 -8.78 -1.78 -1.03
CA ASP A 134 -8.69 -0.66 -0.10
C ASP A 134 -8.95 -1.12 1.35
N GLY A 135 -8.47 -0.35 2.30
CA GLY A 135 -8.64 -0.62 3.72
C GLY A 135 -8.82 0.64 4.53
N SER A 136 -9.24 0.47 5.78
CA SER A 136 -9.41 1.54 6.75
C SER A 136 -10.30 2.68 6.24
N PHE A 137 -11.44 2.34 5.59
CA PHE A 137 -12.53 3.28 5.40
C PHE A 137 -13.07 3.73 6.75
N HIS A 138 -13.26 2.75 7.65
CA HIS A 138 -13.57 3.04 9.04
C HIS A 138 -12.29 3.13 9.86
N ALA A 139 -12.19 4.16 10.67
CA ALA A 139 -11.01 4.48 11.46
C ALA A 139 -10.63 3.37 12.46
N ASN A 140 -11.61 2.78 13.15
CA ASN A 140 -11.39 1.70 14.11
C ASN A 140 -11.02 0.35 13.47
N GLU A 141 -11.14 0.23 12.17
CA GLU A 141 -10.77 -0.94 11.39
C GLU A 141 -9.33 -0.84 10.81
N TRP A 142 -8.48 -0.06 11.48
CA TRP A 142 -7.10 0.21 11.07
C TRP A 142 -6.26 -1.05 10.80
N ILE A 143 -6.64 -2.20 11.40
CA ILE A 143 -5.95 -3.49 11.20
C ILE A 143 -6.00 -3.96 9.75
N THR A 144 -6.95 -3.52 8.94
CA THR A 144 -7.04 -3.85 7.52
C THR A 144 -5.85 -3.33 6.72
N THR A 145 -5.32 -2.17 7.09
CA THR A 145 -4.10 -1.60 6.47
C THR A 145 -2.88 -2.52 6.58
N PRO A 146 -2.41 -2.95 7.77
CA PRO A 146 -1.24 -3.83 7.86
C PRO A 146 -1.50 -5.22 7.27
N ILE A 147 -2.74 -5.70 7.21
CA ILE A 147 -3.08 -6.94 6.51
C ILE A 147 -2.83 -6.79 5.01
N ILE A 148 -3.34 -5.74 4.39
CA ILE A 148 -3.13 -5.44 2.96
C ILE A 148 -1.64 -5.22 2.67
N MET A 149 -0.94 -4.45 3.51
CA MET A 149 0.50 -4.17 3.34
C MET A 149 1.35 -5.44 3.49
N THR A 150 1.00 -6.34 4.41
CA THR A 150 1.68 -7.65 4.56
C THR A 150 1.41 -8.55 3.35
N PHE A 151 0.18 -8.57 2.84
CA PHE A 151 -0.14 -9.28 1.60
C PHE A 151 0.68 -8.74 0.43
N LEU A 152 0.76 -7.42 0.27
CA LEU A 152 1.56 -6.79 -0.79
C LEU A 152 3.03 -7.23 -0.69
N ASP A 153 3.62 -7.19 0.49
CA ASP A 153 5.00 -7.60 0.71
C ASP A 153 5.23 -9.09 0.39
N ASP A 154 4.33 -9.98 0.83
CA ASP A 154 4.37 -11.41 0.47
C ASP A 154 4.23 -11.63 -1.04
N TYR A 155 3.39 -10.85 -1.71
CA TYR A 155 3.22 -10.89 -3.15
C TYR A 155 4.51 -10.48 -3.89
N LEU A 156 5.12 -9.37 -3.49
CA LEU A 156 6.37 -8.88 -4.06
C LEU A 156 7.54 -9.84 -3.80
N LEU A 157 7.62 -10.37 -2.60
CA LEU A 157 8.63 -11.35 -2.21
C LEU A 157 8.50 -12.63 -3.04
N SER A 158 7.27 -13.13 -3.22
CA SER A 158 7.02 -14.32 -4.04
C SER A 158 7.30 -14.07 -5.51
N LEU A 159 6.88 -12.93 -6.06
CA LEU A 159 7.09 -12.53 -7.44
C LEU A 159 8.59 -12.49 -7.79
N THR A 160 9.38 -11.82 -6.97
CA THR A 160 10.81 -11.61 -7.23
C THR A 160 11.66 -12.85 -7.01
N ASN A 161 11.19 -13.81 -6.22
CA ASN A 161 11.85 -15.08 -5.97
C ASN A 161 11.30 -16.24 -6.82
N GLY A 162 10.27 -16.04 -7.64
CA GLY A 162 9.62 -17.09 -8.42
C GLY A 162 8.89 -18.13 -7.56
N ASN A 163 8.38 -17.71 -6.40
CA ASN A 163 7.63 -18.55 -5.49
C ASN A 163 6.11 -18.50 -5.78
N THR A 164 5.36 -19.27 -5.00
CA THR A 164 3.89 -19.26 -5.02
C THR A 164 3.33 -18.64 -3.74
N ILE A 165 2.13 -18.07 -3.85
CA ILE A 165 1.30 -17.74 -2.69
C ILE A 165 0.15 -18.76 -2.63
N ARG A 166 0.10 -19.57 -1.59
CA ARG A 166 -0.90 -20.64 -1.42
C ARG A 166 -1.02 -21.55 -2.66
N GLY A 167 0.12 -21.88 -3.27
CA GLY A 167 0.17 -22.73 -4.46
C GLY A 167 -0.11 -22.01 -5.80
N ILE A 168 -0.44 -20.72 -5.78
CA ILE A 168 -0.68 -19.93 -6.98
C ILE A 168 0.61 -19.22 -7.40
N GLN A 169 1.00 -19.37 -8.65
CA GLN A 169 2.15 -18.68 -9.23
C GLN A 169 1.88 -17.16 -9.28
N THR A 170 2.85 -16.37 -8.85
CA THR A 170 2.70 -14.91 -8.78
C THR A 170 3.02 -14.21 -10.10
N THR A 171 3.90 -14.77 -10.92
CA THR A 171 4.24 -14.20 -12.25
C THR A 171 3.03 -14.07 -13.17
N PRO A 172 2.19 -15.11 -13.38
CA PRO A 172 0.98 -14.97 -14.19
C PRO A 172 -0.02 -13.95 -13.61
N LEU A 173 -0.10 -13.83 -12.28
CA LEU A 173 -0.93 -12.78 -11.66
C LEU A 173 -0.41 -11.39 -12.01
N TYR A 174 0.90 -11.17 -11.91
CA TYR A 174 1.53 -9.90 -12.27
C TYR A 174 1.30 -9.51 -13.73
N GLU A 175 1.43 -10.48 -14.65
CA GLU A 175 1.27 -10.26 -16.08
C GLU A 175 -0.19 -10.01 -16.49
N GLN A 176 -1.14 -10.64 -15.81
CA GLN A 176 -2.57 -10.59 -16.17
C GLN A 176 -3.36 -9.51 -15.44
N THR A 177 -2.88 -9.06 -14.27
CA THR A 177 -3.61 -8.10 -13.44
C THR A 177 -2.92 -6.75 -13.37
N PHE A 178 -3.73 -5.73 -13.17
CA PHE A 178 -3.35 -4.41 -12.69
C PHE A 178 -3.96 -4.28 -11.29
N LEU A 179 -3.15 -4.49 -10.26
CA LEU A 179 -3.59 -4.40 -8.87
C LEU A 179 -3.31 -3.00 -8.34
N SER A 180 -4.36 -2.27 -8.06
CA SER A 180 -4.36 -0.97 -7.38
C SER A 180 -4.67 -1.18 -5.91
N ILE A 181 -3.92 -0.56 -5.01
CA ILE A 181 -4.09 -0.69 -3.56
C ILE A 181 -4.08 0.71 -2.94
N VAL A 182 -5.14 1.05 -2.20
CA VAL A 182 -5.18 2.20 -1.28
C VAL A 182 -5.26 1.66 0.15
N PRO A 183 -4.13 1.50 0.84
CA PRO A 183 -4.09 0.74 2.09
C PRO A 183 -4.83 1.41 3.25
N MET A 184 -4.98 2.74 3.23
CA MET A 184 -5.60 3.52 4.29
C MET A 184 -6.38 4.70 3.68
N VAL A 185 -7.70 4.57 3.64
CA VAL A 185 -8.59 5.59 3.06
C VAL A 185 -8.87 6.72 4.05
N ASN A 186 -8.91 6.42 5.35
CA ASN A 186 -9.24 7.36 6.43
C ASN A 186 -8.05 7.59 7.39
N PRO A 187 -6.96 8.24 6.93
CA PRO A 187 -5.75 8.36 7.75
C PRO A 187 -5.93 9.27 8.98
N ASP A 188 -6.81 10.26 8.91
CA ASP A 188 -7.08 11.15 10.05
C ASP A 188 -7.87 10.43 11.14
N GLY A 189 -8.88 9.66 10.74
CA GLY A 189 -9.64 8.83 11.66
C GLY A 189 -8.80 7.72 12.28
N VAL A 190 -7.95 7.06 11.51
CA VAL A 190 -7.02 6.03 12.02
C VAL A 190 -6.09 6.62 13.07
N ASP A 191 -5.49 7.78 12.80
CA ASP A 191 -4.63 8.46 13.78
C ASP A 191 -5.42 8.89 15.03
N LEU A 192 -6.67 9.33 14.87
CA LEU A 192 -7.56 9.64 16.00
C LEU A 192 -7.77 8.42 16.90
N VAL A 193 -8.02 7.25 16.30
CA VAL A 193 -8.24 5.99 17.05
C VAL A 193 -6.98 5.54 17.77
N ILE A 194 -5.82 5.62 17.12
CA ILE A 194 -4.56 5.07 17.64
C ILE A 194 -3.85 6.06 18.56
N ASN A 195 -3.79 7.34 18.17
CA ASN A 195 -2.97 8.35 18.81
C ASN A 195 -3.78 9.34 19.67
N GLY A 196 -5.13 9.28 19.62
CA GLY A 196 -6.01 10.23 20.29
C GLY A 196 -6.28 11.50 19.47
N PRO A 197 -6.99 12.48 20.05
CA PRO A 197 -7.43 13.67 19.32
C PRO A 197 -6.23 14.52 18.87
N PRO A 198 -6.31 15.13 17.67
CA PRO A 198 -5.26 16.02 17.18
C PRO A 198 -5.08 17.25 18.07
N SER A 199 -3.99 17.98 17.89
CA SER A 199 -3.76 19.28 18.53
C SER A 199 -4.53 20.42 17.85
N ASP A 200 -4.92 20.23 16.61
CA ASP A 200 -5.45 21.25 15.72
C ASP A 200 -6.93 21.53 16.00
N GLU A 201 -7.26 22.79 16.23
CA GLU A 201 -8.64 23.24 16.34
C GLU A 201 -9.20 23.60 14.93
N PRO A 202 -10.51 23.43 14.71
CA PRO A 202 -11.53 22.97 15.63
C PRO A 202 -11.67 21.44 15.75
N TYR A 203 -10.84 20.67 15.05
CA TYR A 203 -10.97 19.19 15.00
C TYR A 203 -10.94 18.56 16.38
N ARG A 204 -9.99 19.00 17.23
CA ARG A 204 -9.86 18.49 18.60
C ARG A 204 -11.16 18.64 19.41
N SER A 205 -11.67 19.84 19.47
CA SER A 205 -12.89 20.15 20.23
C SER A 205 -14.09 19.39 19.68
N ASN A 206 -14.24 19.35 18.35
CA ASN A 206 -15.35 18.71 17.67
C ASN A 206 -15.38 17.19 17.95
N VAL A 207 -14.28 16.47 17.77
CA VAL A 207 -14.28 15.00 17.95
C VAL A 207 -14.52 14.63 19.42
N ILE A 208 -14.04 15.43 20.39
CA ILE A 208 -14.32 15.22 21.81
C ILE A 208 -15.81 15.44 22.10
N GLU A 209 -16.39 16.52 21.58
CA GLU A 209 -17.81 16.81 21.74
C GLU A 209 -18.68 15.71 21.14
N TRP A 210 -18.44 15.33 19.89
CA TRP A 210 -19.19 14.27 19.20
C TRP A 210 -19.02 12.91 19.86
N ASN A 211 -17.88 12.68 20.53
CA ASN A 211 -17.63 11.48 21.33
C ASN A 211 -18.11 11.62 22.80
N LYS A 212 -19.07 12.56 23.05
CA LYS A 212 -19.69 12.78 24.35
C LYS A 212 -18.71 13.11 25.48
N GLY A 213 -17.64 13.84 25.15
CA GLY A 213 -16.59 14.23 26.09
C GLY A 213 -15.54 13.13 26.34
N SER A 214 -15.67 11.96 25.75
CA SER A 214 -14.71 10.86 25.88
C SER A 214 -13.50 11.06 24.99
N THR A 215 -12.31 10.79 25.52
CA THR A 215 -11.04 10.71 24.76
C THR A 215 -10.68 9.30 24.32
N ASN A 216 -11.54 8.32 24.57
CA ASN A 216 -11.39 6.95 24.03
C ASN A 216 -12.10 6.85 22.69
N PHE A 217 -11.34 6.78 21.61
CA PHE A 217 -11.84 6.73 20.24
C PHE A 217 -11.81 5.32 19.64
N SER A 218 -11.63 4.25 20.42
CA SER A 218 -11.52 2.86 19.92
C SER A 218 -12.74 2.38 19.13
N GLY A 219 -13.91 2.98 19.32
CA GLY A 219 -15.14 2.71 18.57
C GLY A 219 -15.43 3.70 17.43
N TRP A 220 -14.54 4.64 17.14
CA TRP A 220 -14.74 5.68 16.14
C TRP A 220 -14.57 5.16 14.73
N LYS A 221 -15.63 5.18 13.91
CA LYS A 221 -15.62 4.78 12.50
C LYS A 221 -15.37 5.93 11.54
N ALA A 222 -15.94 7.08 11.83
CA ALA A 222 -15.99 8.26 10.96
C ALA A 222 -14.59 8.82 10.62
N ASN A 223 -14.54 9.72 9.65
CA ASN A 223 -13.37 10.57 9.46
C ASN A 223 -13.28 11.66 10.53
N ILE A 224 -12.32 12.58 10.40
CA ILE A 224 -12.10 13.64 11.41
C ILE A 224 -13.24 14.67 11.45
N ASN A 225 -14.07 14.76 10.41
CA ASN A 225 -15.27 15.58 10.36
C ASN A 225 -16.51 14.89 10.95
N GLY A 226 -16.36 13.71 11.54
CA GLY A 226 -17.47 12.93 12.08
C GLY A 226 -18.41 12.36 11.01
N VAL A 227 -17.91 12.14 9.79
CA VAL A 227 -18.65 11.60 8.64
C VAL A 227 -18.20 10.17 8.36
N ASP A 228 -19.14 9.23 8.29
CA ASP A 228 -18.89 7.86 7.88
C ASP A 228 -18.64 7.81 6.37
N LEU A 229 -17.42 7.43 5.99
CA LEU A 229 -17.00 7.47 4.58
C LEU A 229 -17.71 6.42 3.70
N ASN A 230 -18.19 5.32 4.27
CA ASN A 230 -18.98 4.35 3.51
C ASN A 230 -20.31 4.94 3.04
N ASP A 231 -20.88 5.84 3.85
CA ASP A 231 -22.17 6.48 3.58
C ASP A 231 -22.04 7.74 2.71
N GLN A 232 -20.86 7.96 2.12
CA GLN A 232 -20.56 9.13 1.28
C GLN A 232 -20.78 8.88 -0.23
N PHE A 233 -21.15 7.66 -0.64
CA PHE A 233 -21.33 7.35 -2.06
C PHE A 233 -22.78 7.52 -2.50
N PRO A 234 -23.02 7.93 -3.79
CA PRO A 234 -24.37 8.30 -4.25
C PRO A 234 -25.38 7.14 -4.26
N ALA A 235 -24.90 5.89 -4.38
CA ALA A 235 -25.77 4.72 -4.44
C ALA A 235 -26.58 4.57 -3.14
N LEU A 236 -27.92 4.69 -3.25
CA LEU A 236 -28.86 4.60 -2.12
C LEU A 236 -28.59 5.58 -0.97
N TRP A 237 -27.83 6.66 -1.19
CA TRP A 237 -27.43 7.62 -0.16
C TRP A 237 -28.63 8.23 0.59
N GLU A 238 -29.70 8.59 -0.11
CA GLU A 238 -30.90 9.15 0.52
C GLU A 238 -31.58 8.17 1.48
N LEU A 239 -31.58 6.90 1.11
CA LEU A 239 -32.14 5.84 1.95
C LEU A 239 -31.34 5.65 3.23
N GLU A 240 -30.02 5.60 3.13
CA GLU A 240 -29.13 5.50 4.29
C GLU A 240 -29.18 6.78 5.14
N ARG A 241 -29.13 7.96 4.51
CA ARG A 241 -29.33 9.23 5.20
C ARG A 241 -30.60 9.22 6.07
N ASP A 242 -31.71 8.69 5.57
CA ASP A 242 -32.99 8.72 6.29
C ASP A 242 -33.01 7.79 7.51
N ARG A 243 -32.20 6.75 7.52
CA ARG A 243 -32.08 5.77 8.60
C ARG A 243 -31.04 6.18 9.65
N ASN A 244 -30.00 6.89 9.26
CA ASN A 244 -28.80 7.18 10.03
C ASN A 244 -28.89 8.51 10.78
N PRO A 245 -27.97 8.81 11.72
CA PRO A 245 -27.85 10.11 12.40
C PRO A 245 -27.85 11.29 11.42
N LYS A 246 -28.33 12.45 11.87
CA LYS A 246 -28.45 13.67 11.04
C LYS A 246 -27.37 14.70 11.36
N SER A 247 -26.39 14.36 12.19
CA SER A 247 -25.32 15.25 12.62
C SER A 247 -24.01 14.50 12.73
N PRO A 248 -22.86 15.20 12.62
CA PRO A 248 -21.54 14.60 12.79
C PRO A 248 -21.42 13.79 14.08
N GLY A 249 -20.72 12.68 14.00
CA GLY A 249 -20.57 11.78 15.12
C GLY A 249 -19.54 10.68 14.89
N PRO A 250 -19.41 9.75 15.85
CA PRO A 250 -18.45 8.66 15.76
C PRO A 250 -18.69 7.69 14.61
N ARG A 251 -19.94 7.59 14.10
CA ARG A 251 -20.33 6.59 13.11
C ARG A 251 -21.68 6.90 12.45
N ASP A 252 -21.88 6.28 11.32
CA ASP A 252 -23.16 6.17 10.61
C ASP A 252 -23.75 7.52 10.12
N TYR A 253 -23.03 8.63 10.21
CA TYR A 253 -23.46 9.91 9.63
C TYR A 253 -22.87 10.07 8.23
N GLY A 254 -23.73 10.02 7.20
CA GLY A 254 -23.32 10.08 5.80
C GLY A 254 -23.04 11.50 5.26
N GLY A 255 -23.03 12.52 6.11
CA GLY A 255 -22.85 13.91 5.66
C GLY A 255 -24.14 14.57 5.19
N GLU A 256 -24.05 15.82 4.72
CA GLU A 256 -25.20 16.60 4.21
C GLU A 256 -25.57 16.22 2.78
N ALA A 257 -24.61 15.73 2.02
CA ALA A 257 -24.74 15.24 0.64
C ALA A 257 -23.67 14.16 0.36
N PRO A 258 -23.86 13.33 -0.69
CA PRO A 258 -22.83 12.39 -1.11
C PRO A 258 -21.62 13.12 -1.67
N LEU A 259 -20.44 12.52 -1.53
CA LEU A 259 -19.16 13.00 -2.04
C LEU A 259 -18.83 14.43 -1.59
N THR A 260 -18.99 14.69 -0.29
CA THR A 260 -18.57 15.96 0.36
C THR A 260 -17.23 15.83 1.08
N GLN A 261 -16.80 14.60 1.39
CA GLN A 261 -15.54 14.36 2.08
C GLN A 261 -14.41 14.09 1.07
N PRO A 262 -13.22 14.72 1.25
CA PRO A 262 -12.14 14.63 0.27
C PRO A 262 -11.65 13.19 0.06
N GLU A 263 -11.66 12.36 1.09
CA GLU A 263 -11.31 10.94 1.00
C GLU A 263 -12.29 10.17 0.09
N ALA A 264 -13.59 10.39 0.26
CA ALA A 264 -14.61 9.75 -0.55
C ALA A 264 -14.58 10.24 -2.01
N ILE A 265 -14.34 11.53 -2.22
CA ILE A 265 -14.14 12.11 -3.56
C ILE A 265 -12.94 11.47 -4.25
N ALA A 266 -11.80 11.37 -3.55
CA ALA A 266 -10.58 10.78 -4.09
C ALA A 266 -10.80 9.31 -4.52
N MET A 267 -11.49 8.52 -3.71
CA MET A 267 -11.82 7.12 -4.02
C MET A 267 -12.80 7.00 -5.20
N ALA A 268 -13.83 7.84 -5.25
CA ALA A 268 -14.78 7.88 -6.37
C ALA A 268 -14.09 8.23 -7.70
N ASP A 269 -13.21 9.23 -7.67
CA ASP A 269 -12.47 9.67 -8.86
C ASP A 269 -11.42 8.63 -9.29
N LEU A 270 -10.76 7.97 -8.35
CA LEU A 270 -9.90 6.83 -8.64
C LEU A 270 -10.67 5.73 -9.36
N THR A 271 -11.82 5.35 -8.82
CA THR A 271 -12.65 4.27 -9.36
C THR A 271 -13.13 4.60 -10.79
N ARG A 272 -13.62 5.82 -11.03
CA ARG A 272 -14.04 6.28 -12.35
C ARG A 272 -12.88 6.31 -13.35
N ARG A 273 -11.72 6.78 -12.93
CA ARG A 273 -10.54 6.90 -13.79
C ARG A 273 -9.91 5.54 -14.14
N ARG A 274 -9.93 4.59 -13.20
CA ARG A 274 -9.30 3.27 -13.36
C ARG A 274 -10.21 2.22 -13.99
N ASP A 275 -11.53 2.37 -13.91
CA ASP A 275 -12.53 1.43 -14.43
C ASP A 275 -12.23 -0.02 -13.95
N PHE A 276 -12.32 -0.24 -12.66
CA PHE A 276 -11.98 -1.52 -12.04
C PHE A 276 -13.00 -2.61 -12.38
N ALA A 277 -12.52 -3.78 -12.76
CA ALA A 277 -13.35 -4.97 -12.93
C ALA A 277 -13.82 -5.55 -11.57
N ARG A 278 -13.03 -5.31 -10.51
CA ARG A 278 -13.35 -5.73 -9.13
C ARG A 278 -12.78 -4.72 -8.14
N VAL A 279 -13.57 -4.42 -7.12
CA VAL A 279 -13.18 -3.63 -5.95
C VAL A 279 -13.45 -4.49 -4.71
N LEU A 280 -12.45 -4.62 -3.85
CA LEU A 280 -12.53 -5.37 -2.59
C LEU A 280 -12.17 -4.41 -1.44
N PRO A 281 -13.17 -3.80 -0.79
CA PRO A 281 -12.96 -3.05 0.43
C PRO A 281 -12.80 -4.01 1.62
N PHE A 282 -11.76 -3.78 2.43
CA PHE A 282 -11.48 -4.60 3.60
C PHE A 282 -12.07 -3.97 4.85
N HIS A 283 -12.93 -4.71 5.52
CA HIS A 283 -13.59 -4.35 6.78
C HIS A 283 -13.33 -5.41 7.86
N THR A 284 -13.58 -5.06 9.12
CA THR A 284 -13.48 -5.99 10.25
C THR A 284 -14.82 -6.30 10.90
N GLN A 285 -15.89 -5.61 10.48
CA GLN A 285 -17.25 -5.79 10.95
C GLN A 285 -18.14 -6.29 9.82
N GLY A 286 -19.00 -7.26 10.13
CA GLY A 286 -19.82 -7.95 9.16
C GLY A 286 -19.30 -9.36 8.87
N GLN A 287 -20.16 -10.20 8.26
CA GLN A 287 -19.86 -11.59 7.89
C GLN A 287 -20.21 -11.85 6.43
N VAL A 288 -20.07 -10.83 5.60
CA VAL A 288 -20.39 -10.86 4.16
C VAL A 288 -19.16 -10.51 3.33
N ILE A 289 -19.04 -11.15 2.17
CA ILE A 289 -18.04 -10.89 1.15
C ILE A 289 -18.77 -10.45 -0.11
#